data_d24042a83c8d80076ed88731e4169e17
#
_entry.id   d24042a83c8d80076ed88731e4169e17
#
_cell.length_a   1.000
_cell.length_b   1.000
_cell.length_c   1.000
_cell.angle_alpha   90.00
_cell.angle_beta   90.00
_cell.angle_gamma   90.00
#
_symmetry.space_group_name_H-M   'P 1'
#
loop_
_entity.id
_entity.type
_entity.pdbx_description
1 polymer ?
#
loop_
_entity_poly.entity_id
_entity_poly.type
_entity_poly.pdbx_seq_one_letter_code
_entity_poly.pdbx_strand_id
1 'polypeptide(L)'
;MRDTIRNKIKLFFAFLIILFLLPYIISVFINGKNAVQGADSDNASVYLAGILAGETDGGYEIEALKAQAVVLRTELYRTEKEKQTILDKCLTQTQMKKKWGPKYEENLKKCQQAAQETKGIVLWYHETFAWAPFHQSSNGKTRDVQEVLGNADYPYITAKECPLDKAAEDEIQVHLIEYTTLWQLTA
;
A
#
# COMPACT_ATOMS: atom_id res chain seq x y z
N MET A 1 -9.82 59.67 -4.85
CA MET A 1 -10.71 58.78 -4.05
C MET A 1 -11.07 57.46 -4.78
N ARG A 2 -11.51 57.47 -6.04
CA ARG A 2 -11.87 56.28 -6.83
C ARG A 2 -10.70 55.30 -7.01
N ASP A 3 -9.45 55.76 -7.24
CA ASP A 3 -8.29 54.92 -7.47
C ASP A 3 -7.82 54.23 -6.20
N THR A 4 -7.96 54.84 -5.05
CA THR A 4 -7.65 54.24 -3.74
C THR A 4 -8.63 53.11 -3.39
N ILE A 5 -9.88 53.25 -3.71
CA ILE A 5 -10.91 52.21 -3.51
C ILE A 5 -10.67 51.04 -4.46
N ARG A 6 -10.37 51.29 -5.72
CA ARG A 6 -10.05 50.28 -6.75
C ARG A 6 -8.83 49.46 -6.37
N ASN A 7 -7.81 50.11 -5.84
CA ASN A 7 -6.60 49.41 -5.37
C ASN A 7 -6.87 48.56 -4.12
N LYS A 8 -7.67 49.02 -3.18
CA LYS A 8 -8.08 48.22 -2.00
C LYS A 8 -8.89 46.98 -2.43
N ILE A 9 -9.77 47.11 -3.40
CA ILE A 9 -10.55 46.00 -3.94
C ILE A 9 -9.64 44.98 -4.65
N LYS A 10 -8.69 45.43 -5.45
CA LYS A 10 -7.66 44.53 -6.09
C LYS A 10 -6.85 43.79 -5.04
N LEU A 11 -6.41 44.48 -4.00
CA LEU A 11 -5.63 43.88 -2.91
C LEU A 11 -6.44 42.82 -2.16
N PHE A 12 -7.72 43.08 -1.91
CA PHE A 12 -8.62 42.14 -1.28
C PHE A 12 -8.83 40.88 -2.13
N PHE A 13 -9.05 41.01 -3.43
CA PHE A 13 -9.16 39.84 -4.33
C PHE A 13 -7.84 39.08 -4.46
N ALA A 14 -6.68 39.76 -4.51
CA ALA A 14 -5.38 39.12 -4.51
C ALA A 14 -5.15 38.29 -3.23
N PHE A 15 -5.53 38.85 -2.06
CA PHE A 15 -5.46 38.15 -0.78
C PHE A 15 -6.37 36.91 -0.75
N LEU A 16 -7.59 37.03 -1.26
CA LEU A 16 -8.55 35.92 -1.37
C LEU A 16 -8.01 34.79 -2.26
N ILE A 17 -7.43 35.14 -3.41
CA ILE A 17 -6.80 34.19 -4.32
C ILE A 17 -5.64 33.45 -3.63
N ILE A 18 -4.78 34.17 -2.93
CA ILE A 18 -3.66 33.58 -2.18
C ILE A 18 -4.19 32.65 -1.09
N LEU A 19 -5.21 33.05 -0.32
CA LEU A 19 -5.81 32.27 0.75
C LEU A 19 -6.37 30.93 0.26
N PHE A 20 -6.96 30.89 -0.93
CA PHE A 20 -7.51 29.67 -1.53
C PHE A 20 -6.44 28.84 -2.26
N LEU A 21 -5.44 29.47 -2.88
CA LEU A 21 -4.37 28.75 -3.58
C LEU A 21 -3.30 28.19 -2.65
N LEU A 22 -3.06 28.83 -1.49
CA LEU A 22 -1.99 28.43 -0.58
C LEU A 22 -2.18 26.98 -0.04
N PRO A 23 -3.35 26.55 0.46
CA PRO A 23 -3.55 25.15 0.86
C PRO A 23 -3.42 24.18 -0.32
N TYR A 24 -3.84 24.59 -1.51
CA TYR A 24 -3.67 23.80 -2.73
C TYR A 24 -2.20 23.60 -3.08
N ILE A 25 -1.41 24.68 -3.07
CA ILE A 25 0.04 24.66 -3.35
C ILE A 25 0.76 23.82 -2.29
N ILE A 26 0.44 23.99 -1.00
CA ILE A 26 1.01 23.20 0.10
C ILE A 26 0.70 21.71 -0.09
N SER A 27 -0.54 21.36 -0.42
CA SER A 27 -0.96 20.00 -0.68
C SER A 27 -0.19 19.37 -1.85
N VAL A 28 -0.01 20.10 -2.96
CA VAL A 28 0.78 19.66 -4.12
C VAL A 28 2.26 19.52 -3.77
N PHE A 29 2.81 20.40 -2.95
CA PHE A 29 4.23 20.36 -2.55
C PHE A 29 4.53 19.21 -1.59
N ILE A 30 3.63 18.93 -0.62
CA ILE A 30 3.82 17.87 0.38
C ILE A 30 3.53 16.49 -0.21
N ASN A 31 2.46 16.37 -0.99
CA ASN A 31 1.96 15.07 -1.49
C ASN A 31 2.26 14.82 -2.98
N GLY A 32 2.92 15.76 -3.66
CA GLY A 32 3.17 15.70 -5.09
C GLY A 32 1.89 15.90 -5.93
N LYS A 33 2.03 15.74 -7.25
CA LYS A 33 0.92 15.97 -8.20
C LYS A 33 -0.29 15.05 -7.97
N ASN A 34 -0.11 13.94 -7.25
CA ASN A 34 -1.14 12.93 -7.02
C ASN A 34 -2.14 13.30 -5.90
N ALA A 35 -1.86 14.33 -5.09
CA ALA A 35 -2.75 14.76 -4.01
C ALA A 35 -4.02 15.48 -4.50
N VAL A 36 -4.03 15.90 -5.76
CA VAL A 36 -5.10 16.76 -6.32
C VAL A 36 -6.08 15.97 -7.19
N GLN A 37 -5.71 14.75 -7.57
CA GLN A 37 -6.59 13.89 -8.36
C GLN A 37 -7.46 13.07 -7.42
N GLY A 38 -8.75 13.43 -7.33
CA GLY A 38 -9.76 12.68 -6.57
C GLY A 38 -9.79 11.20 -6.97
N ALA A 39 -10.29 10.38 -6.05
CA ALA A 39 -10.35 8.92 -6.15
C ALA A 39 -11.34 8.42 -7.22
N ASP A 40 -11.17 8.86 -8.47
CA ASP A 40 -11.85 8.25 -9.62
C ASP A 40 -11.15 6.94 -10.01
N SER A 41 -11.91 6.00 -10.54
CA SER A 41 -11.47 4.64 -10.87
C SER A 41 -10.21 4.54 -11.76
N ASP A 42 -9.89 5.58 -12.52
CA ASP A 42 -8.65 5.66 -13.30
C ASP A 42 -7.41 5.97 -12.44
N ASN A 43 -7.59 6.58 -11.28
CA ASN A 43 -6.53 6.88 -10.33
C ASN A 43 -6.11 5.68 -9.47
N ALA A 44 -6.94 4.65 -9.35
CA ALA A 44 -6.62 3.45 -8.57
C ALA A 44 -5.30 2.80 -9.01
N SER A 45 -4.95 2.86 -10.30
CA SER A 45 -3.68 2.31 -10.80
C SER A 45 -2.46 3.11 -10.35
N VAL A 46 -2.60 4.44 -10.20
CA VAL A 46 -1.51 5.32 -9.73
C VAL A 46 -1.26 5.12 -8.23
N TYR A 47 -2.33 5.05 -7.44
CA TYR A 47 -2.22 4.74 -6.00
C TYR A 47 -1.69 3.33 -5.77
N LEU A 48 -2.12 2.36 -6.59
CA LEU A 48 -1.71 0.98 -6.44
C LEU A 48 -0.20 0.79 -6.60
N ALA A 49 0.46 1.54 -7.49
CA ALA A 49 1.92 1.52 -7.59
C ALA A 49 2.60 2.02 -6.30
N GLY A 50 2.05 3.06 -5.66
CA GLY A 50 2.54 3.55 -4.36
C GLY A 50 2.29 2.58 -3.21
N ILE A 51 1.16 1.87 -3.22
CA ILE A 51 0.83 0.83 -2.24
C ILE A 51 1.74 -0.38 -2.44
N LEU A 52 1.93 -0.85 -3.67
CA LEU A 52 2.90 -1.90 -4.00
C LEU A 52 4.30 -1.56 -3.49
N ALA A 53 4.72 -0.30 -3.68
CA ALA A 53 6.00 0.19 -3.17
C ALA A 53 6.08 0.15 -1.64
N GLY A 54 4.97 0.31 -0.94
CA GLY A 54 4.88 0.19 0.52
C GLY A 54 5.02 -1.25 0.99
N GLU A 55 4.34 -2.17 0.32
CA GLU A 55 4.24 -3.58 0.70
C GLU A 55 5.41 -4.45 0.19
N THR A 56 6.11 -4.01 -0.86
CA THR A 56 7.18 -4.80 -1.49
C THR A 56 8.48 -4.00 -1.56
N ASP A 57 9.60 -4.68 -1.71
CA ASP A 57 10.90 -4.03 -1.91
C ASP A 57 11.13 -3.55 -3.36
N GLY A 58 10.19 -3.80 -4.27
CA GLY A 58 10.30 -3.45 -5.69
C GLY A 58 11.28 -4.32 -6.48
N GLY A 59 12.07 -5.14 -5.80
CA GLY A 59 13.00 -6.08 -6.43
C GLY A 59 12.36 -7.39 -6.88
N TYR A 60 11.06 -7.58 -6.61
CA TYR A 60 10.35 -8.78 -7.01
C TYR A 60 10.20 -8.89 -8.54
N GLU A 61 10.02 -10.14 -8.99
CA GLU A 61 9.68 -10.43 -10.37
C GLU A 61 8.32 -9.83 -10.74
N ILE A 62 8.16 -9.43 -12.00
CA ILE A 62 6.97 -8.71 -12.47
C ILE A 62 5.67 -9.49 -12.23
N GLU A 63 5.70 -10.82 -12.36
CA GLU A 63 4.52 -11.66 -12.13
C GLU A 63 4.11 -11.70 -10.65
N ALA A 64 5.08 -11.66 -9.73
CA ALA A 64 4.80 -11.54 -8.30
C ALA A 64 4.17 -10.19 -7.96
N LEU A 65 4.69 -9.09 -8.55
CA LEU A 65 4.12 -7.76 -8.40
C LEU A 65 2.69 -7.68 -8.98
N LYS A 66 2.41 -8.36 -10.10
CA LYS A 66 1.06 -8.45 -10.68
C LYS A 66 0.10 -9.19 -9.74
N ALA A 67 0.53 -10.33 -9.19
CA ALA A 67 -0.28 -11.08 -8.22
C ALA A 67 -0.59 -10.21 -6.99
N GLN A 68 0.41 -9.53 -6.45
CA GLN A 68 0.23 -8.61 -5.32
C GLN A 68 -0.67 -7.42 -5.66
N ALA A 69 -0.59 -6.88 -6.88
CA ALA A 69 -1.47 -5.81 -7.35
C ALA A 69 -2.94 -6.25 -7.38
N VAL A 70 -3.24 -7.50 -7.77
CA VAL A 70 -4.59 -8.06 -7.75
C VAL A 70 -5.11 -8.20 -6.33
N VAL A 71 -4.29 -8.71 -5.39
CA VAL A 71 -4.64 -8.84 -3.97
C VAL A 71 -4.96 -7.47 -3.38
N LEU A 72 -4.03 -6.52 -3.48
CA LEU A 72 -4.20 -5.17 -2.92
C LEU A 72 -5.39 -4.42 -3.52
N ARG A 73 -5.64 -4.58 -4.83
CA ARG A 73 -6.83 -4.00 -5.46
C ARG A 73 -8.12 -4.61 -4.92
N THR A 74 -8.12 -5.90 -4.67
CA THR A 74 -9.27 -6.59 -4.09
C THR A 74 -9.57 -6.04 -2.69
N GLU A 75 -8.55 -5.87 -1.87
CA GLU A 75 -8.68 -5.29 -0.52
C GLU A 75 -9.17 -3.84 -0.55
N LEU A 76 -8.71 -3.01 -1.52
CA LEU A 76 -9.20 -1.63 -1.70
C LEU A 76 -10.72 -1.55 -1.94
N TYR A 77 -11.32 -2.59 -2.54
CA TYR A 77 -12.76 -2.62 -2.82
C TYR A 77 -13.58 -3.40 -1.77
N ARG A 78 -12.94 -4.18 -0.91
CA ARG A 78 -13.63 -5.09 0.00
C ARG A 78 -14.38 -4.36 1.11
N THR A 79 -13.73 -3.47 1.84
CA THR A 79 -14.38 -2.64 2.87
C THR A 79 -13.71 -1.27 2.98
N GLU A 80 -14.47 -0.25 3.44
CA GLU A 80 -13.90 1.10 3.66
C GLU A 80 -12.80 1.11 4.72
N LYS A 81 -12.89 0.24 5.74
CA LYS A 81 -11.85 0.10 6.78
C LYS A 81 -10.54 -0.42 6.19
N GLU A 82 -10.61 -1.44 5.35
CA GLU A 82 -9.43 -2.02 4.70
C GLU A 82 -8.83 -1.06 3.70
N LYS A 83 -9.68 -0.40 2.89
CA LYS A 83 -9.29 0.65 1.97
C LYS A 83 -8.45 1.72 2.68
N GLN A 84 -8.88 2.23 3.83
CA GLN A 84 -8.11 3.22 4.57
C GLN A 84 -6.78 2.64 5.04
N THR A 85 -6.76 1.44 5.60
CA THR A 85 -5.54 0.76 6.05
C THR A 85 -4.54 0.56 4.93
N ILE A 86 -5.00 0.21 3.73
CA ILE A 86 -4.15 0.00 2.55
C ILE A 86 -3.65 1.34 2.00
N LEU A 87 -4.50 2.37 1.98
CA LEU A 87 -4.10 3.70 1.53
C LEU A 87 -3.04 4.34 2.44
N ASP A 88 -3.09 4.07 3.74
CA ASP A 88 -2.09 4.56 4.70
C ASP A 88 -0.67 3.98 4.43
N LYS A 89 -0.59 2.84 3.75
CA LYS A 89 0.67 2.22 3.32
C LYS A 89 1.20 2.77 2.00
N CYS A 90 0.45 3.62 1.32
CA CYS A 90 0.84 4.21 0.04
C CYS A 90 2.04 5.14 0.20
N LEU A 91 3.16 4.78 -0.42
CA LEU A 91 4.36 5.62 -0.40
C LEU A 91 4.27 6.77 -1.40
N THR A 92 4.68 7.94 -0.96
CA THR A 92 4.93 9.09 -1.83
C THR A 92 6.19 8.87 -2.69
N GLN A 93 6.33 9.62 -3.77
CA GLN A 93 7.54 9.57 -4.62
C GLN A 93 8.82 9.81 -3.82
N THR A 94 8.80 10.74 -2.87
CA THR A 94 9.96 11.05 -2.02
C THR A 94 10.33 9.85 -1.13
N GLN A 95 9.34 9.17 -0.55
CA GLN A 95 9.56 7.96 0.25
C GLN A 95 10.07 6.81 -0.60
N MET A 96 9.52 6.60 -1.81
CA MET A 96 10.00 5.58 -2.75
C MET A 96 11.44 5.85 -3.20
N LYS A 97 11.80 7.11 -3.50
CA LYS A 97 13.19 7.49 -3.80
C LYS A 97 14.13 7.19 -2.65
N LYS A 98 13.73 7.49 -1.42
CA LYS A 98 14.51 7.17 -0.22
C LYS A 98 14.65 5.66 -0.01
N LYS A 99 13.58 4.89 -0.23
CA LYS A 99 13.55 3.43 -0.06
C LYS A 99 14.43 2.72 -1.09
N TRP A 100 14.34 3.10 -2.36
CA TRP A 100 14.98 2.38 -3.46
C TRP A 100 16.27 2.99 -3.99
N GLY A 101 16.57 4.24 -3.61
CA GLY A 101 17.79 4.94 -4.04
C GLY A 101 17.99 4.90 -5.57
N PRO A 102 19.13 4.38 -6.04
CA PRO A 102 19.44 4.30 -7.48
C PRO A 102 18.47 3.44 -8.30
N LYS A 103 17.79 2.47 -7.66
CA LYS A 103 16.82 1.58 -8.33
C LYS A 103 15.40 2.15 -8.41
N TYR A 104 15.21 3.41 -7.98
CA TYR A 104 13.87 4.02 -7.91
C TYR A 104 13.12 3.99 -9.24
N GLU A 105 13.72 4.42 -10.33
CA GLU A 105 13.06 4.50 -11.64
C GLU A 105 12.68 3.11 -12.17
N GLU A 106 13.58 2.13 -12.01
CA GLU A 106 13.32 0.75 -12.42
C GLU A 106 12.17 0.13 -11.62
N ASN A 107 12.23 0.21 -10.30
CA ASN A 107 11.23 -0.38 -9.42
C ASN A 107 9.87 0.31 -9.54
N LEU A 108 9.85 1.64 -9.69
CA LEU A 108 8.61 2.40 -9.94
C LEU A 108 7.96 1.94 -11.25
N LYS A 109 8.74 1.78 -12.31
CA LYS A 109 8.25 1.31 -13.60
C LYS A 109 7.64 -0.09 -13.49
N LYS A 110 8.29 -1.02 -12.77
CA LYS A 110 7.74 -2.37 -12.52
C LYS A 110 6.42 -2.32 -11.76
N CYS A 111 6.33 -1.52 -10.68
CA CYS A 111 5.08 -1.37 -9.92
C CYS A 111 3.95 -0.76 -10.75
N GLN A 112 4.25 0.25 -11.57
CA GLN A 112 3.28 0.86 -12.49
C GLN A 112 2.81 -0.13 -13.55
N GLN A 113 3.74 -0.89 -14.15
CA GLN A 113 3.43 -1.92 -15.12
C GLN A 113 2.53 -3.00 -14.51
N ALA A 114 2.86 -3.51 -13.32
CA ALA A 114 2.05 -4.50 -12.61
C ALA A 114 0.63 -3.99 -12.34
N ALA A 115 0.50 -2.74 -11.86
CA ALA A 115 -0.79 -2.12 -11.62
C ALA A 115 -1.61 -1.93 -12.90
N GLN A 116 -0.97 -1.55 -14.01
CA GLN A 116 -1.63 -1.31 -15.29
C GLN A 116 -2.04 -2.60 -15.99
N GLU A 117 -1.17 -3.61 -16.05
CA GLU A 117 -1.45 -4.87 -16.74
C GLU A 117 -2.50 -5.72 -16.01
N THR A 118 -2.72 -5.45 -14.72
CA THR A 118 -3.77 -6.09 -13.91
C THR A 118 -5.00 -5.19 -13.72
N LYS A 119 -5.14 -4.10 -14.50
CA LYS A 119 -6.28 -3.17 -14.37
C LYS A 119 -7.62 -3.93 -14.45
N GLY A 120 -8.51 -3.70 -13.48
CA GLY A 120 -9.83 -4.33 -13.41
C GLY A 120 -9.86 -5.77 -12.92
N ILE A 121 -8.71 -6.39 -12.68
CA ILE A 121 -8.65 -7.77 -12.16
C ILE A 121 -8.73 -7.72 -10.63
N VAL A 122 -9.66 -8.48 -10.06
CA VAL A 122 -9.90 -8.63 -8.62
C VAL A 122 -10.20 -10.09 -8.28
N LEU A 123 -10.04 -10.46 -7.03
CA LEU A 123 -10.42 -11.78 -6.52
C LEU A 123 -11.87 -11.75 -6.03
N TRP A 124 -12.65 -12.73 -6.44
CA TRP A 124 -14.07 -12.82 -6.16
C TRP A 124 -14.43 -14.20 -5.64
N TYR A 125 -15.23 -14.24 -4.57
CA TYR A 125 -15.69 -15.48 -3.99
C TYR A 125 -17.12 -15.32 -3.44
N HIS A 126 -18.04 -16.19 -3.86
CA HIS A 126 -19.46 -16.16 -3.45
C HIS A 126 -20.07 -14.75 -3.45
N GLU A 127 -20.07 -14.11 -4.63
CA GLU A 127 -20.69 -12.78 -4.87
C GLU A 127 -20.11 -11.63 -4.05
N THR A 128 -18.90 -11.80 -3.48
CA THR A 128 -18.20 -10.76 -2.74
C THR A 128 -16.70 -10.73 -3.06
N PHE A 129 -16.03 -9.63 -2.75
CA PHE A 129 -14.58 -9.54 -2.86
C PHE A 129 -13.92 -10.52 -1.89
N ALA A 130 -13.03 -11.35 -2.39
CA ALA A 130 -12.33 -12.33 -1.59
C ALA A 130 -11.37 -11.68 -0.60
N TRP A 131 -11.30 -12.19 0.62
CA TRP A 131 -10.23 -11.85 1.55
C TRP A 131 -9.01 -12.68 1.20
N ALA A 132 -7.88 -12.03 0.90
CA ALA A 132 -6.66 -12.67 0.48
C ALA A 132 -5.46 -12.10 1.26
N PRO A 133 -5.31 -12.47 2.54
CA PRO A 133 -4.17 -12.03 3.35
C PRO A 133 -2.87 -12.54 2.74
N PHE A 134 -1.82 -11.71 2.81
CA PHE A 134 -0.52 -12.11 2.33
C PHE A 134 0.52 -11.98 3.43
N HIS A 135 1.63 -12.71 3.30
CA HIS A 135 2.78 -12.66 4.19
C HIS A 135 4.07 -12.63 3.35
N GLN A 136 5.12 -12.05 3.89
CA GLN A 136 6.40 -11.95 3.17
C GLN A 136 7.16 -13.28 3.21
N SER A 137 7.10 -13.99 4.33
CA SER A 137 7.83 -15.22 4.55
C SER A 137 7.05 -16.16 5.47
N SER A 138 7.36 -17.45 5.41
CA SER A 138 6.84 -18.48 6.29
C SER A 138 7.97 -19.40 6.77
N ASN A 139 7.72 -20.24 7.76
CA ASN A 139 8.68 -21.25 8.20
C ASN A 139 8.69 -22.51 7.29
N GLY A 140 8.34 -22.35 6.01
CA GLY A 140 8.29 -23.41 5.00
C GLY A 140 6.90 -23.91 4.71
N LYS A 141 5.86 -23.41 5.41
CA LYS A 141 4.47 -23.77 5.16
C LYS A 141 3.54 -22.65 5.69
N THR A 142 2.53 -22.29 4.91
CA THR A 142 1.45 -21.41 5.39
C THR A 142 0.49 -22.18 6.28
N ARG A 143 -0.34 -21.47 7.04
CA ARG A 143 -1.35 -22.07 7.91
C ARG A 143 -2.69 -22.11 7.21
N ASP A 144 -3.51 -23.11 7.55
CA ASP A 144 -4.90 -23.15 7.16
C ASP A 144 -5.69 -22.07 7.92
N VAL A 145 -6.53 -21.33 7.21
CA VAL A 145 -7.26 -20.22 7.83
C VAL A 145 -8.32 -20.71 8.82
N GLN A 146 -8.91 -21.87 8.59
CA GLN A 146 -9.89 -22.44 9.52
C GLN A 146 -9.25 -22.80 10.86
N GLU A 147 -8.02 -23.31 10.84
CA GLU A 147 -7.25 -23.57 12.07
C GLU A 147 -6.89 -22.28 12.81
N VAL A 148 -6.60 -21.19 12.07
CA VAL A 148 -6.17 -19.92 12.67
C VAL A 148 -7.34 -19.12 13.23
N LEU A 149 -8.45 -19.03 12.48
CA LEU A 149 -9.61 -18.22 12.85
C LEU A 149 -10.68 -18.99 13.61
N GLY A 150 -10.64 -20.32 13.61
CA GLY A 150 -11.65 -21.18 14.24
C GLY A 150 -13.02 -21.14 13.55
N ASN A 151 -13.08 -20.68 12.28
CA ASN A 151 -14.32 -20.64 11.50
C ASN A 151 -14.08 -21.12 10.06
N ALA A 152 -15.16 -21.38 9.32
CA ALA A 152 -15.14 -21.88 7.95
C ALA A 152 -15.45 -20.83 6.89
N ASP A 153 -15.31 -19.54 7.21
CA ASP A 153 -15.74 -18.45 6.33
C ASP A 153 -14.87 -18.31 5.06
N TYR A 154 -13.63 -18.82 5.12
CA TYR A 154 -12.65 -18.69 4.03
C TYR A 154 -12.08 -20.05 3.60
N PRO A 155 -12.89 -20.98 3.10
CA PRO A 155 -12.45 -22.35 2.80
C PRO A 155 -11.46 -22.45 1.64
N TYR A 156 -11.27 -21.37 0.89
CA TYR A 156 -10.32 -21.26 -0.22
C TYR A 156 -8.90 -20.91 0.24
N ILE A 157 -8.70 -20.52 1.51
CA ILE A 157 -7.38 -20.22 2.08
C ILE A 157 -6.89 -21.46 2.84
N THR A 158 -6.18 -22.33 2.15
CA THR A 158 -5.65 -23.57 2.69
C THR A 158 -4.14 -23.48 2.90
N ALA A 159 -3.60 -24.34 3.77
CA ALA A 159 -2.18 -24.47 3.97
C ALA A 159 -1.43 -24.83 2.68
N LYS A 160 -0.31 -24.18 2.41
CA LYS A 160 0.57 -24.41 1.24
C LYS A 160 2.01 -24.59 1.68
N GLU A 161 2.72 -25.53 1.05
CA GLU A 161 4.14 -25.70 1.24
C GLU A 161 4.91 -24.57 0.53
N CYS A 162 5.83 -23.94 1.26
CA CYS A 162 6.69 -22.85 0.82
C CYS A 162 8.16 -23.22 1.12
N PRO A 163 8.72 -24.23 0.42
CA PRO A 163 10.02 -24.78 0.77
C PRO A 163 11.18 -23.79 0.65
N LEU A 164 11.04 -22.78 -0.24
CA LEU A 164 12.06 -21.75 -0.42
C LEU A 164 12.14 -20.79 0.78
N ASP A 165 11.06 -20.58 1.52
CA ASP A 165 11.05 -19.72 2.72
C ASP A 165 11.92 -20.31 3.83
N LYS A 166 12.06 -21.64 3.88
CA LYS A 166 12.92 -22.33 4.85
C LYS A 166 14.41 -22.04 4.66
N ALA A 167 14.81 -21.68 3.45
CA ALA A 167 16.19 -21.39 3.10
C ALA A 167 16.53 -19.90 3.22
N ALA A 168 15.56 -19.05 3.53
CA ALA A 168 15.76 -17.63 3.74
C ALA A 168 16.38 -17.39 5.13
N GLU A 169 17.69 -17.58 5.26
CA GLU A 169 18.46 -17.43 6.50
C GLU A 169 18.30 -16.04 7.14
N ASP A 170 18.00 -15.02 6.34
CA ASP A 170 17.90 -13.62 6.80
C ASP A 170 16.57 -13.27 7.46
N GLU A 171 15.52 -14.09 7.32
CA GLU A 171 14.18 -13.77 7.82
C GLU A 171 13.75 -14.59 9.03
N ILE A 172 14.39 -15.75 9.28
CA ILE A 172 14.07 -16.62 10.42
C ILE A 172 15.19 -16.55 11.45
N GLN A 173 15.00 -15.75 12.50
CA GLN A 173 15.89 -15.76 13.64
C GLN A 173 15.39 -16.78 14.68
N VAL A 174 16.18 -17.84 14.91
CA VAL A 174 15.92 -18.82 15.96
C VAL A 174 16.60 -18.36 17.25
N HIS A 175 15.81 -17.93 18.23
CA HIS A 175 16.31 -17.63 19.56
C HIS A 175 16.09 -18.85 20.47
N LEU A 176 17.19 -19.48 20.91
CA LEU A 176 17.14 -20.50 21.96
C LEU A 176 17.05 -19.78 23.29
N ILE A 177 15.89 -19.85 23.95
CA ILE A 177 15.67 -19.32 25.31
C ILE A 177 15.56 -20.51 26.22
N GLU A 178 16.44 -20.56 27.26
CA GLU A 178 16.32 -21.57 28.31
C GLU A 178 15.00 -21.40 29.05
N TYR A 179 14.37 -22.52 29.40
CA TYR A 179 13.07 -22.56 30.08
C TYR A 179 13.04 -21.75 31.38
N THR A 180 14.14 -21.73 32.11
CA THR A 180 14.32 -20.93 33.34
C THR A 180 14.21 -19.41 33.07
N THR A 181 14.67 -18.93 31.92
CA THR A 181 14.61 -17.51 31.55
C THR A 181 13.19 -17.09 31.13
N LEU A 182 12.41 -17.98 30.52
CA LEU A 182 11.01 -17.72 30.19
C LEU A 182 10.15 -17.44 31.42
N TRP A 183 10.36 -18.18 32.52
CA TRP A 183 9.63 -17.98 33.79
C TRP A 183 9.93 -16.61 34.45
N GLN A 184 11.13 -16.08 34.27
CA GLN A 184 11.49 -14.76 34.78
C GLN A 184 10.88 -13.59 33.99
N LEU A 185 10.49 -13.81 32.74
CA LEU A 185 9.85 -12.79 31.88
C LEU A 185 8.31 -12.75 32.01
N THR A 186 7.71 -13.79 32.65
CA THR A 186 6.25 -13.93 32.81
C THR A 186 5.78 -13.75 34.28
N ALA A 187 6.69 -13.53 35.21
CA ALA A 187 6.44 -13.23 36.61
C ALA A 187 6.52 -11.73 36.88
#